data_9dc6dbe2b326391f1289100520e593bb
#
_entry.id   9dc6dbe2b326391f1289100520e593bb
#
_cell.length_a   1.000
_cell.length_b   1.000
_cell.length_c   1.000
_cell.angle_alpha   90.00
_cell.angle_beta   90.00
_cell.angle_gamma   90.00
#
_symmetry.space_group_name_H-M   'P 1'
#
loop_
_entity.id
_entity.type
_entity.pdbx_description
1 polymer ?
#
loop_
_entity_poly.entity_id
_entity_poly.type
_entity_poly.pdbx_seq_one_letter_code
_entity_poly.pdbx_strand_id
1 'polypeptide(L)'
;MKKNEHLITVVYPGSIAEEMEIETGDYLLAINDKEIKDVFDYRYMIKDEYIEVLIRKSYGEEWLLEIEKDYDDDLGVEFENGLMSDYRSCTNKCMFCFIDQMPPGMRETLYFKDDDSRLSFLQGNYITLTNMTDEDVDRIIKMQLAPINISIQTTNPDLRCKMLHNRFAGDRLKYLDRLFEGHVEMNGQIVLCKHVNDGTELERSIRDLGKYLPFMRSVSVVPAGLTKYRQGLYPLELFTKEEAGQVIDLIESYQKKFYEQYSLHSDTVFQLDIPIISFRLREIPPGRYIPFVTCMDKMKRMMRLFLEEFDEAYREMLDAPDYQVRRETFHRTVCMATGKLTYSTIDNFANRLMEAFPGLTIRVYCIRNDFFGETITVSGLITGIDLTTQLKEIQDAGVDLGEALLIPSNMLRMGEKVFLDDMTVDQVEERLGLHVVPIESGGADFIQAVIDPSYSMDRNNETLGYIQAFDDDEN
;
A
#
# COMPACT_ATOMS: atom_id res chain seq x y z
N MET A 1 -6.05 -27.20 -25.64
CA MET A 1 -5.83 -25.95 -24.88
C MET A 1 -7.19 -25.28 -24.80
N LYS A 2 -7.70 -24.94 -23.62
CA LYS A 2 -8.86 -24.04 -23.52
C LYS A 2 -8.41 -22.72 -24.13
N LYS A 3 -9.14 -22.20 -25.14
CA LYS A 3 -8.94 -20.83 -25.62
C LYS A 3 -9.10 -19.90 -24.40
N ASN A 4 -8.26 -18.90 -24.24
CA ASN A 4 -8.44 -17.86 -23.24
C ASN A 4 -9.64 -17.03 -23.69
N GLU A 5 -10.78 -17.27 -23.06
CA GLU A 5 -12.05 -16.62 -23.35
C GLU A 5 -12.39 -15.77 -22.14
N HIS A 6 -12.64 -14.48 -22.36
CA HIS A 6 -12.84 -13.53 -21.27
C HIS A 6 -14.30 -13.07 -21.28
N LEU A 7 -15.06 -13.54 -20.27
CA LEU A 7 -16.47 -13.20 -20.12
C LEU A 7 -16.64 -11.72 -19.77
N ILE A 8 -17.42 -11.01 -20.58
CA ILE A 8 -17.81 -9.61 -20.35
C ILE A 8 -18.99 -9.60 -19.38
N THR A 9 -18.84 -8.94 -18.25
CA THR A 9 -19.84 -8.85 -17.18
C THR A 9 -20.53 -7.51 -17.10
N VAL A 10 -19.88 -6.45 -17.60
CA VAL A 10 -20.45 -5.09 -17.69
C VAL A 10 -20.11 -4.49 -19.04
N VAL A 11 -21.07 -3.77 -19.63
CA VAL A 11 -20.88 -2.87 -20.77
C VAL A 11 -21.38 -1.50 -20.33
N TYR A 12 -20.53 -0.48 -20.40
CA TYR A 12 -20.88 0.87 -19.95
C TYR A 12 -21.73 1.60 -20.98
N PRO A 13 -22.79 2.30 -20.54
CA PRO A 13 -23.62 3.10 -21.44
C PRO A 13 -22.81 4.19 -22.17
N GLY A 14 -23.02 4.34 -23.47
CA GLY A 14 -22.31 5.30 -24.32
C GLY A 14 -20.89 4.90 -24.68
N SER A 15 -20.49 3.66 -24.37
CA SER A 15 -19.16 3.15 -24.71
C SER A 15 -19.05 2.61 -26.14
N ILE A 16 -17.82 2.45 -26.62
CA ILE A 16 -17.55 1.81 -27.91
C ILE A 16 -18.15 0.40 -27.97
N ALA A 17 -18.09 -0.35 -26.87
CA ALA A 17 -18.66 -1.68 -26.78
C ALA A 17 -20.19 -1.66 -27.00
N GLU A 18 -20.92 -0.68 -26.43
CA GLU A 18 -22.35 -0.54 -26.65
C GLU A 18 -22.67 -0.19 -28.11
N GLU A 19 -21.90 0.73 -28.72
CA GLU A 19 -22.05 1.11 -30.14
C GLU A 19 -21.81 -0.08 -31.09
N MET A 20 -20.90 -0.96 -30.72
CA MET A 20 -20.56 -2.16 -31.47
C MET A 20 -21.43 -3.38 -31.15
N GLU A 21 -22.54 -3.16 -30.43
CA GLU A 21 -23.51 -4.20 -30.06
C GLU A 21 -22.88 -5.36 -29.23
N ILE A 22 -21.82 -5.07 -28.45
CA ILE A 22 -21.29 -6.00 -27.46
C ILE A 22 -22.23 -5.97 -26.26
N GLU A 23 -22.55 -7.13 -25.71
CA GLU A 23 -23.49 -7.31 -24.62
C GLU A 23 -22.88 -8.06 -23.43
N THR A 24 -23.42 -7.83 -22.26
CA THR A 24 -23.10 -8.65 -21.07
C THR A 24 -23.40 -10.13 -21.35
N GLY A 25 -22.44 -10.99 -21.10
CA GLY A 25 -22.50 -12.43 -21.41
C GLY A 25 -21.75 -12.82 -22.69
N ASP A 26 -21.26 -11.87 -23.45
CA ASP A 26 -20.35 -12.12 -24.57
C ASP A 26 -18.92 -12.41 -24.08
N TYR A 27 -18.09 -12.96 -24.96
CA TYR A 27 -16.71 -13.31 -24.66
C TYR A 27 -15.76 -12.60 -25.59
N LEU A 28 -14.76 -11.91 -25.05
CA LEU A 28 -13.63 -11.41 -25.80
C LEU A 28 -12.64 -12.57 -26.07
N LEU A 29 -12.28 -12.79 -27.32
CA LEU A 29 -11.43 -13.90 -27.77
C LEU A 29 -10.03 -13.43 -28.20
N ALA A 30 -9.95 -12.34 -28.96
CA ALA A 30 -8.70 -11.82 -29.50
C ALA A 30 -8.80 -10.33 -29.86
N ILE A 31 -7.66 -9.65 -29.90
CA ILE A 31 -7.50 -8.30 -30.47
C ILE A 31 -6.35 -8.37 -31.48
N ASN A 32 -6.58 -7.84 -32.70
CA ASN A 32 -5.61 -7.86 -33.80
C ASN A 32 -5.04 -9.27 -34.06
N ASP A 33 -5.90 -10.28 -34.11
CA ASP A 33 -5.58 -11.71 -34.30
C ASP A 33 -4.59 -12.28 -33.23
N LYS A 34 -4.50 -11.60 -32.06
CA LYS A 34 -3.66 -12.03 -30.94
C LYS A 34 -4.51 -12.44 -29.76
N GLU A 35 -4.17 -13.59 -29.18
CA GLU A 35 -4.76 -14.09 -27.93
C GLU A 35 -4.39 -13.16 -26.75
N ILE A 36 -5.35 -12.90 -25.88
CA ILE A 36 -5.19 -12.10 -24.68
C ILE A 36 -4.88 -13.03 -23.51
N LYS A 37 -3.71 -12.89 -22.90
CA LYS A 37 -3.30 -13.73 -21.76
C LYS A 37 -3.75 -13.19 -20.42
N ASP A 38 -3.80 -11.87 -20.30
CA ASP A 38 -4.16 -11.16 -19.08
C ASP A 38 -4.52 -9.68 -19.37
N VAL A 39 -4.88 -8.95 -18.32
CA VAL A 39 -5.29 -7.55 -18.39
C VAL A 39 -4.23 -6.63 -19.03
N PHE A 40 -2.93 -6.95 -18.98
CA PHE A 40 -1.90 -6.13 -19.60
C PHE A 40 -1.88 -6.30 -21.11
N ASP A 41 -2.09 -7.52 -21.62
CA ASP A 41 -2.25 -7.73 -23.07
C ASP A 41 -3.47 -6.94 -23.57
N TYR A 42 -4.61 -7.01 -22.84
CA TYR A 42 -5.80 -6.22 -23.17
C TYR A 42 -5.47 -4.73 -23.24
N ARG A 43 -4.97 -4.15 -22.15
CA ARG A 43 -4.65 -2.71 -22.07
C ARG A 43 -3.61 -2.27 -23.10
N TYR A 44 -2.66 -3.13 -23.45
CA TYR A 44 -1.65 -2.83 -24.45
C TYR A 44 -2.20 -2.89 -25.87
N MET A 45 -3.08 -3.87 -26.16
CA MET A 45 -3.62 -4.09 -27.51
C MET A 45 -4.74 -3.12 -27.85
N ILE A 46 -5.48 -2.58 -26.87
CA ILE A 46 -6.51 -1.59 -27.13
C ILE A 46 -5.95 -0.18 -27.39
N LYS A 47 -4.69 0.10 -27.07
CA LYS A 47 -4.02 1.38 -27.34
C LYS A 47 -3.58 1.46 -28.81
N ASP A 48 -4.54 1.64 -29.69
CA ASP A 48 -4.33 1.87 -31.12
C ASP A 48 -5.58 2.61 -31.66
N GLU A 49 -5.42 3.37 -32.74
CA GLU A 49 -6.52 4.10 -33.40
C GLU A 49 -7.41 3.18 -34.24
N TYR A 50 -6.91 2.02 -34.64
CA TYR A 50 -7.66 0.96 -35.34
C TYR A 50 -7.36 -0.40 -34.73
N ILE A 51 -8.40 -1.12 -34.34
CA ILE A 51 -8.30 -2.48 -33.79
C ILE A 51 -9.35 -3.41 -34.39
N GLU A 52 -8.96 -4.66 -34.56
CA GLU A 52 -9.86 -5.77 -34.89
C GLU A 52 -10.16 -6.57 -33.63
N VAL A 53 -11.40 -6.57 -33.16
CA VAL A 53 -11.83 -7.26 -31.93
C VAL A 53 -12.66 -8.48 -32.31
N LEU A 54 -12.17 -9.67 -31.94
CA LEU A 54 -12.91 -10.92 -32.09
C LEU A 54 -13.69 -11.21 -30.81
N ILE A 55 -15.00 -11.23 -30.89
CA ILE A 55 -15.90 -11.61 -29.79
C ILE A 55 -16.67 -12.86 -30.15
N ARG A 56 -17.13 -13.58 -29.11
CA ARG A 56 -18.16 -14.60 -29.26
C ARG A 56 -19.40 -14.18 -28.48
N LYS A 57 -20.51 -14.07 -29.18
CA LYS A 57 -21.79 -13.75 -28.59
C LYS A 57 -22.24 -14.85 -27.61
N SER A 58 -23.04 -14.49 -26.64
CA SER A 58 -23.56 -15.43 -25.63
C SER A 58 -24.30 -16.64 -26.22
N TYR A 59 -24.86 -16.50 -27.42
CA TYR A 59 -25.51 -17.55 -28.18
C TYR A 59 -24.56 -18.34 -29.12
N GLY A 60 -23.25 -18.07 -29.10
CA GLY A 60 -22.19 -18.90 -29.73
C GLY A 60 -21.71 -18.44 -31.10
N GLU A 61 -22.25 -17.37 -31.68
CA GLU A 61 -21.77 -16.78 -32.93
C GLU A 61 -20.50 -15.96 -32.70
N GLU A 62 -19.51 -16.04 -33.59
CA GLU A 62 -18.28 -15.24 -33.53
C GLU A 62 -18.39 -14.04 -34.47
N TRP A 63 -18.09 -12.85 -33.95
CA TRP A 63 -18.08 -11.58 -34.68
C TRP A 63 -16.68 -11.00 -34.66
N LEU A 64 -16.22 -10.54 -35.84
CA LEU A 64 -15.03 -9.72 -35.98
C LEU A 64 -15.47 -8.27 -36.15
N LEU A 65 -15.13 -7.46 -35.18
CA LEU A 65 -15.49 -6.02 -35.14
C LEU A 65 -14.27 -5.21 -35.54
N GLU A 66 -14.41 -4.36 -36.55
CA GLU A 66 -13.43 -3.37 -36.96
C GLU A 66 -13.78 -2.04 -36.27
N ILE A 67 -12.87 -1.53 -35.40
CA ILE A 67 -13.12 -0.38 -34.54
C ILE A 67 -12.09 0.71 -34.83
N GLU A 68 -12.57 1.89 -35.25
CA GLU A 68 -11.80 3.13 -35.32
C GLU A 68 -12.14 3.96 -34.06
N LYS A 69 -11.13 4.43 -33.31
CA LYS A 69 -11.29 5.14 -32.04
C LYS A 69 -10.09 6.04 -31.76
N ASP A 70 -10.19 6.92 -30.78
CA ASP A 70 -9.02 7.63 -30.27
C ASP A 70 -8.05 6.66 -29.56
N TYR A 71 -6.75 6.95 -29.60
CA TYR A 71 -5.68 6.06 -29.15
C TYR A 71 -5.89 5.57 -27.70
N ASP A 72 -6.32 6.44 -26.80
CA ASP A 72 -6.48 6.16 -25.37
C ASP A 72 -7.89 5.70 -24.97
N ASP A 73 -8.85 5.68 -25.92
CA ASP A 73 -10.22 5.24 -25.61
C ASP A 73 -10.24 3.75 -25.25
N ASP A 74 -10.96 3.43 -24.16
CA ASP A 74 -11.25 2.04 -23.75
C ASP A 74 -12.53 1.56 -24.45
N LEU A 75 -12.67 0.24 -24.59
CA LEU A 75 -13.89 -0.35 -25.13
C LEU A 75 -15.10 -0.12 -24.23
N GLY A 76 -14.89 0.10 -22.92
CA GLY A 76 -15.94 0.32 -21.94
C GLY A 76 -16.61 -0.97 -21.49
N VAL A 77 -15.80 -1.97 -21.17
CA VAL A 77 -16.25 -3.27 -20.67
C VAL A 77 -15.54 -3.66 -19.37
N GLU A 78 -16.23 -4.47 -18.54
CA GLU A 78 -15.60 -5.19 -17.43
C GLU A 78 -15.67 -6.69 -17.64
N PHE A 79 -14.66 -7.40 -17.13
CA PHE A 79 -14.55 -8.84 -17.23
C PHE A 79 -14.86 -9.50 -15.87
N GLU A 80 -15.33 -10.78 -15.91
CA GLU A 80 -15.59 -11.58 -14.70
C GLU A 80 -14.40 -11.62 -13.73
N ASN A 81 -13.19 -11.65 -14.29
CA ASN A 81 -11.93 -11.56 -13.53
C ASN A 81 -11.15 -10.33 -14.00
N GLY A 82 -10.96 -9.35 -13.11
CA GLY A 82 -10.24 -8.11 -13.42
C GLY A 82 -8.79 -8.31 -13.86
N LEU A 83 -8.15 -9.47 -13.57
CA LEU A 83 -6.85 -9.85 -14.12
C LEU A 83 -6.95 -10.61 -15.46
N MET A 84 -8.16 -10.99 -15.88
CA MET A 84 -8.43 -11.80 -17.09
C MET A 84 -7.73 -13.17 -17.10
N SER A 85 -7.21 -13.62 -15.96
CA SER A 85 -6.63 -14.96 -15.73
C SER A 85 -6.45 -15.22 -14.24
N ASP A 86 -6.16 -16.47 -13.87
CA ASP A 86 -6.01 -16.87 -12.47
C ASP A 86 -4.86 -16.14 -11.76
N TYR A 87 -5.03 -15.90 -10.45
CA TYR A 87 -3.99 -15.36 -9.57
C TYR A 87 -2.81 -16.33 -9.44
N ARG A 88 -1.59 -15.81 -9.41
CA ARG A 88 -0.37 -16.60 -9.20
C ARG A 88 0.02 -16.60 -7.73
N SER A 89 -0.22 -17.71 -7.04
CA SER A 89 0.18 -17.87 -5.64
C SER A 89 1.70 -18.00 -5.49
N CYS A 90 2.21 -17.46 -4.38
CA CYS A 90 3.61 -17.56 -4.00
C CYS A 90 4.03 -19.00 -3.69
N THR A 91 5.14 -19.45 -4.28
CA THR A 91 5.72 -20.78 -4.06
C THR A 91 6.82 -20.81 -3.00
N ASN A 92 7.19 -19.64 -2.45
CA ASN A 92 8.26 -19.52 -1.47
C ASN A 92 7.80 -19.91 -0.05
N LYS A 93 8.78 -20.24 0.80
CA LYS A 93 8.61 -20.49 2.24
C LYS A 93 9.57 -19.60 3.02
N CYS A 94 9.39 -18.28 2.88
CA CYS A 94 10.28 -17.29 3.44
C CYS A 94 10.34 -17.39 4.97
N MET A 95 11.54 -17.36 5.56
CA MET A 95 11.73 -17.42 7.00
C MET A 95 11.06 -16.27 7.78
N PHE A 96 10.74 -15.20 7.09
CA PHE A 96 10.08 -13.99 7.61
C PHE A 96 8.63 -13.80 7.13
N CYS A 97 8.05 -14.78 6.44
CA CYS A 97 6.70 -14.65 5.86
C CYS A 97 5.68 -14.30 6.94
N PHE A 98 4.97 -13.18 6.75
CA PHE A 98 3.96 -12.73 7.70
C PHE A 98 2.72 -13.64 7.67
N ILE A 99 2.36 -14.15 6.49
CA ILE A 99 1.20 -15.06 6.34
C ILE A 99 1.41 -16.36 7.11
N ASP A 100 2.65 -16.87 7.20
CA ASP A 100 2.95 -18.08 7.99
C ASP A 100 2.84 -17.87 9.51
N GLN A 101 2.71 -16.61 9.94
CA GLN A 101 2.54 -16.20 11.34
C GLN A 101 1.11 -15.76 11.65
N MET A 102 0.17 -15.95 10.72
CA MET A 102 -1.24 -15.67 10.95
C MET A 102 -1.85 -16.71 11.89
N PRO A 103 -2.72 -16.29 12.83
CA PRO A 103 -3.43 -17.23 13.69
C PRO A 103 -4.35 -18.12 12.86
N PRO A 104 -4.61 -19.37 13.29
CA PRO A 104 -5.56 -20.24 12.59
C PRO A 104 -7.00 -19.75 12.77
N GLY A 105 -7.86 -20.07 11.80
CA GLY A 105 -9.31 -19.83 11.89
C GLY A 105 -9.79 -18.45 11.46
N MET A 106 -8.93 -17.67 10.81
CA MET A 106 -9.33 -16.42 10.15
C MET A 106 -9.91 -16.72 8.75
N ARG A 107 -10.49 -15.70 8.10
CA ARG A 107 -11.03 -15.84 6.73
C ARG A 107 -9.94 -16.31 5.76
N GLU A 108 -10.32 -17.14 4.80
CA GLU A 108 -9.40 -17.83 3.89
C GLU A 108 -8.51 -16.88 3.08
N THR A 109 -9.05 -15.72 2.69
CA THR A 109 -8.33 -14.70 1.91
C THR A 109 -7.08 -14.17 2.60
N LEU A 110 -7.00 -14.21 3.94
CA LEU A 110 -5.83 -13.77 4.71
C LEU A 110 -4.65 -14.76 4.66
N TYR A 111 -4.88 -15.99 4.22
CA TYR A 111 -3.83 -16.99 4.05
C TYR A 111 -3.32 -17.10 2.62
N PHE A 112 -3.90 -16.34 1.71
CA PHE A 112 -3.44 -16.29 0.35
C PHE A 112 -2.07 -15.59 0.27
N LYS A 113 -1.08 -16.30 -0.26
CA LYS A 113 0.26 -15.76 -0.48
C LYS A 113 0.36 -15.26 -1.91
N ASP A 114 0.39 -13.96 -2.07
CA ASP A 114 0.56 -13.33 -3.37
C ASP A 114 2.04 -13.27 -3.79
N ASP A 115 2.30 -13.56 -5.05
CA ASP A 115 3.57 -13.30 -5.75
C ASP A 115 3.30 -13.12 -7.26
N ASP A 116 2.22 -12.42 -7.57
CA ASP A 116 1.77 -12.15 -8.93
C ASP A 116 2.32 -10.82 -9.42
N SER A 117 3.14 -10.85 -10.48
CA SER A 117 3.76 -9.64 -11.02
C SER A 117 2.76 -8.58 -11.50
N ARG A 118 1.54 -8.98 -11.87
CA ARG A 118 0.50 -8.04 -12.29
C ARG A 118 0.04 -7.16 -11.14
N LEU A 119 -0.05 -7.71 -9.93
CA LEU A 119 -0.43 -6.95 -8.74
C LEU A 119 0.65 -5.96 -8.30
N SER A 120 1.90 -6.15 -8.75
CA SER A 120 2.94 -5.14 -8.56
C SER A 120 2.59 -3.82 -9.25
N PHE A 121 2.09 -3.87 -10.47
CA PHE A 121 1.71 -2.68 -11.24
C PHE A 121 0.32 -2.15 -10.87
N LEU A 122 -0.64 -3.04 -10.58
CA LEU A 122 -2.04 -2.65 -10.32
C LEU A 122 -2.29 -2.20 -8.88
N GLN A 123 -1.55 -2.76 -7.91
CA GLN A 123 -1.79 -2.55 -6.47
C GLN A 123 -0.54 -2.15 -5.70
N GLY A 124 0.62 -2.09 -6.36
CA GLY A 124 1.90 -1.77 -5.71
C GLY A 124 2.47 -2.91 -4.85
N ASN A 125 2.04 -4.16 -5.06
CA ASN A 125 2.53 -5.32 -4.31
C ASN A 125 4.00 -5.61 -4.63
N TYR A 126 4.76 -6.02 -3.60
CA TYR A 126 6.15 -6.44 -3.76
C TYR A 126 6.24 -7.91 -4.13
N ILE A 127 6.83 -8.22 -5.27
CA ILE A 127 6.99 -9.58 -5.79
C ILE A 127 8.43 -10.10 -5.66
N THR A 128 8.60 -11.40 -5.57
CA THR A 128 9.92 -12.00 -5.35
C THR A 128 10.69 -12.31 -6.64
N LEU A 129 10.12 -12.09 -7.82
CA LEU A 129 10.61 -12.52 -9.13
C LEU A 129 10.71 -14.06 -9.30
N THR A 130 10.45 -14.85 -8.26
CA THR A 130 10.65 -16.32 -8.33
C THR A 130 9.54 -17.02 -9.10
N ASN A 131 8.36 -16.41 -9.21
CA ASN A 131 7.23 -16.90 -10.00
C ASN A 131 7.24 -16.41 -11.46
N MET A 132 8.20 -15.57 -11.83
CA MET A 132 8.29 -15.01 -13.18
C MET A 132 9.11 -15.91 -14.10
N THR A 133 8.72 -15.91 -15.36
CA THR A 133 9.46 -16.53 -16.47
C THR A 133 10.27 -15.47 -17.23
N ASP A 134 11.14 -15.90 -18.13
CA ASP A 134 11.85 -14.99 -19.03
C ASP A 134 10.88 -14.23 -19.95
N GLU A 135 9.78 -14.88 -20.37
CA GLU A 135 8.72 -14.25 -21.17
C GLU A 135 7.97 -13.15 -20.40
N ASP A 136 7.70 -13.33 -19.10
CA ASP A 136 7.07 -12.29 -18.27
C ASP A 136 7.96 -11.03 -18.23
N VAL A 137 9.28 -11.20 -18.08
CA VAL A 137 10.23 -10.08 -18.09
C VAL A 137 10.30 -9.41 -19.47
N ASP A 138 10.32 -10.19 -20.56
CA ASP A 138 10.28 -9.64 -21.92
C ASP A 138 9.02 -8.81 -22.19
N ARG A 139 7.87 -9.28 -21.68
CA ARG A 139 6.60 -8.53 -21.79
C ARG A 139 6.64 -7.22 -21.02
N ILE A 140 7.13 -7.22 -19.78
CA ILE A 140 7.27 -6.02 -18.96
C ILE A 140 8.13 -4.98 -19.68
N ILE A 141 9.29 -5.39 -20.21
CA ILE A 141 10.18 -4.51 -20.95
C ILE A 141 9.51 -3.98 -22.23
N LYS A 142 8.89 -4.86 -23.01
CA LYS A 142 8.21 -4.49 -24.25
C LYS A 142 7.07 -3.51 -24.04
N MET A 143 6.27 -3.72 -22.99
CA MET A 143 5.09 -2.90 -22.68
C MET A 143 5.46 -1.68 -21.82
N GLN A 144 6.76 -1.53 -21.43
CA GLN A 144 7.24 -0.45 -20.55
C GLN A 144 6.43 -0.33 -19.24
N LEU A 145 6.05 -1.48 -18.66
CA LEU A 145 5.30 -1.49 -17.40
C LEU A 145 6.22 -1.05 -16.26
N ALA A 146 5.89 0.03 -15.58
CA ALA A 146 6.69 0.63 -14.51
C ALA A 146 5.80 1.42 -13.52
N PRO A 147 6.25 1.59 -12.26
CA PRO A 147 7.38 0.88 -11.65
C PRO A 147 7.04 -0.56 -11.23
N ILE A 148 8.01 -1.45 -11.23
CA ILE A 148 7.88 -2.79 -10.64
C ILE A 148 8.43 -2.80 -9.20
N ASN A 149 7.66 -3.33 -8.25
CA ASN A 149 8.05 -3.44 -6.84
C ASN A 149 8.62 -4.84 -6.55
N ILE A 150 9.87 -4.91 -6.10
CA ILE A 150 10.63 -6.16 -6.00
C ILE A 150 11.05 -6.47 -4.58
N SER A 151 10.63 -7.60 -4.04
CA SER A 151 11.10 -8.20 -2.79
C SER A 151 12.50 -8.81 -2.95
N ILE A 152 13.53 -8.02 -2.73
CA ILE A 152 14.94 -8.40 -2.98
C ILE A 152 15.51 -9.23 -1.85
N GLN A 153 15.35 -8.80 -0.62
CA GLN A 153 15.83 -9.35 0.64
C GLN A 153 17.36 -9.29 0.81
N THR A 154 18.12 -9.67 -0.20
CA THR A 154 19.58 -9.61 -0.29
C THR A 154 20.01 -9.81 -1.74
N THR A 155 21.16 -9.24 -2.11
CA THR A 155 21.82 -9.48 -3.41
C THR A 155 22.78 -10.67 -3.37
N ASN A 156 22.94 -11.31 -2.21
CA ASN A 156 23.69 -12.58 -2.06
C ASN A 156 22.82 -13.74 -2.53
N PRO A 157 23.15 -14.43 -3.67
CA PRO A 157 22.29 -15.46 -4.24
C PRO A 157 22.05 -16.64 -3.29
N ASP A 158 23.08 -17.09 -2.59
CA ASP A 158 22.98 -18.24 -1.68
C ASP A 158 22.13 -17.87 -0.45
N LEU A 159 22.37 -16.70 0.12
CA LEU A 159 21.56 -16.21 1.24
C LEU A 159 20.11 -16.01 0.83
N ARG A 160 19.87 -15.49 -0.37
CA ARG A 160 18.50 -15.33 -0.90
C ARG A 160 17.77 -16.65 -1.03
N CYS A 161 18.44 -17.70 -1.55
CA CYS A 161 17.89 -19.06 -1.58
C CYS A 161 17.51 -19.55 -0.18
N LYS A 162 18.37 -19.31 0.81
CA LYS A 162 18.11 -19.66 2.21
C LYS A 162 16.93 -18.88 2.80
N MET A 163 16.88 -17.57 2.60
CA MET A 163 15.84 -16.69 3.15
C MET A 163 14.45 -17.00 2.59
N LEU A 164 14.35 -17.26 1.28
CA LEU A 164 13.07 -17.55 0.60
C LEU A 164 12.74 -19.05 0.65
N HIS A 165 13.66 -19.88 1.13
CA HIS A 165 13.57 -21.35 1.06
C HIS A 165 13.22 -21.82 -0.37
N ASN A 166 13.88 -21.26 -1.35
CA ASN A 166 13.67 -21.54 -2.76
C ASN A 166 15.04 -21.58 -3.49
N ARG A 167 15.41 -22.76 -4.00
CA ARG A 167 16.70 -22.98 -4.65
C ARG A 167 16.96 -22.14 -5.91
N PHE A 168 15.90 -21.58 -6.52
CA PHE A 168 16.00 -20.75 -7.71
C PHE A 168 16.06 -19.25 -7.39
N ALA A 169 15.82 -18.86 -6.14
CA ALA A 169 15.68 -17.46 -5.76
C ALA A 169 16.94 -16.63 -6.07
N GLY A 170 18.12 -17.21 -5.90
CA GLY A 170 19.38 -16.54 -6.22
C GLY A 170 19.58 -16.28 -7.71
N ASP A 171 19.22 -17.25 -8.57
CA ASP A 171 19.31 -17.10 -10.02
C ASP A 171 18.37 -16.03 -10.57
N ARG A 172 17.23 -15.81 -9.90
CA ARG A 172 16.25 -14.79 -10.32
C ARG A 172 16.73 -13.34 -10.13
N LEU A 173 17.81 -13.12 -9.39
CA LEU A 173 18.43 -11.78 -9.31
C LEU A 173 18.90 -11.26 -10.67
N LYS A 174 19.19 -12.13 -11.64
CA LYS A 174 19.52 -11.73 -13.02
C LYS A 174 18.42 -10.91 -13.71
N TYR A 175 17.17 -11.01 -13.24
CA TYR A 175 16.08 -10.21 -13.79
C TYR A 175 16.22 -8.71 -13.45
N LEU A 176 16.93 -8.36 -12.38
CA LEU A 176 17.28 -6.95 -12.10
C LEU A 176 18.14 -6.36 -13.22
N ASP A 177 19.13 -7.12 -13.71
CA ASP A 177 19.99 -6.67 -14.83
C ASP A 177 19.16 -6.46 -16.10
N ARG A 178 18.25 -7.40 -16.43
CA ARG A 178 17.39 -7.30 -17.60
C ARG A 178 16.42 -6.12 -17.53
N LEU A 179 15.79 -5.91 -16.38
CA LEU A 179 14.87 -4.79 -16.16
C LEU A 179 15.63 -3.46 -16.27
N PHE A 180 16.84 -3.39 -15.71
CA PHE A 180 17.71 -2.22 -15.82
C PHE A 180 18.12 -1.94 -17.28
N GLU A 181 18.55 -2.95 -18.02
CA GLU A 181 18.89 -2.84 -19.44
C GLU A 181 17.66 -2.44 -20.29
N GLY A 182 16.47 -2.87 -19.89
CA GLY A 182 15.19 -2.49 -20.48
C GLY A 182 14.64 -1.14 -20.02
N HIS A 183 15.39 -0.40 -19.21
CA HIS A 183 15.00 0.91 -18.66
C HIS A 183 13.69 0.89 -17.84
N VAL A 184 13.37 -0.24 -17.23
CA VAL A 184 12.19 -0.39 -16.38
C VAL A 184 12.47 0.17 -14.99
N GLU A 185 11.64 1.07 -14.51
CA GLU A 185 11.74 1.60 -13.15
C GLU A 185 11.39 0.54 -12.11
N MET A 186 12.19 0.48 -11.05
CA MET A 186 12.11 -0.53 -10.01
C MET A 186 12.07 0.11 -8.61
N ASN A 187 11.27 -0.46 -7.73
CA ASN A 187 11.39 -0.21 -6.29
C ASN A 187 11.78 -1.51 -5.59
N GLY A 188 12.85 -1.48 -4.82
CA GLY A 188 13.33 -2.63 -4.07
C GLY A 188 12.79 -2.66 -2.63
N GLN A 189 12.61 -3.86 -2.07
CA GLN A 189 12.33 -4.04 -0.65
C GLN A 189 13.25 -5.10 -0.04
N ILE A 190 13.76 -4.81 1.15
CA ILE A 190 14.54 -5.71 1.98
C ILE A 190 13.80 -5.89 3.31
N VAL A 191 13.23 -7.07 3.54
CA VAL A 191 12.78 -7.46 4.88
C VAL A 191 14.01 -7.82 5.70
N LEU A 192 14.36 -6.94 6.63
CA LEU A 192 15.56 -7.05 7.43
C LEU A 192 15.35 -8.02 8.59
N CYS A 193 16.11 -9.10 8.58
CA CYS A 193 16.14 -10.16 9.60
C CYS A 193 17.45 -10.08 10.37
N LYS A 194 17.38 -9.78 11.67
CA LYS A 194 18.53 -9.68 12.56
C LYS A 194 19.37 -10.96 12.50
N HIS A 195 20.70 -10.81 12.40
CA HIS A 195 21.69 -11.88 12.26
C HIS A 195 21.56 -12.73 10.98
N VAL A 196 20.78 -12.28 10.00
CA VAL A 196 20.60 -13.00 8.74
C VAL A 196 21.07 -12.18 7.55
N ASN A 197 20.44 -11.04 7.27
CA ASN A 197 20.76 -10.16 6.15
C ASN A 197 21.04 -8.72 6.59
N ASP A 198 21.32 -8.51 7.86
CA ASP A 198 21.79 -7.25 8.45
C ASP A 198 23.32 -7.05 8.33
N GLY A 199 23.84 -5.98 8.89
CA GLY A 199 25.27 -5.67 8.91
C GLY A 199 25.92 -5.68 7.52
N THR A 200 26.92 -6.50 7.31
CA THR A 200 27.68 -6.58 6.04
C THR A 200 26.87 -7.07 4.85
N GLU A 201 25.86 -7.91 5.08
CA GLU A 201 24.95 -8.36 4.00
C GLU A 201 23.99 -7.25 3.55
N LEU A 202 23.52 -6.42 4.49
CA LEU A 202 22.74 -5.24 4.17
C LEU A 202 23.59 -4.24 3.39
N GLU A 203 24.80 -3.96 3.88
CA GLU A 203 25.76 -3.07 3.20
C GLU A 203 26.05 -3.51 1.78
N ARG A 204 26.31 -4.82 1.60
CA ARG A 204 26.48 -5.43 0.28
C ARG A 204 25.26 -5.17 -0.62
N SER A 205 24.07 -5.44 -0.11
CA SER A 205 22.83 -5.30 -0.89
C SER A 205 22.60 -3.85 -1.31
N ILE A 206 22.79 -2.89 -0.42
CA ILE A 206 22.67 -1.45 -0.73
C ILE A 206 23.65 -1.06 -1.84
N ARG A 207 24.91 -1.43 -1.71
CA ARG A 207 25.96 -1.12 -2.70
C ARG A 207 25.65 -1.75 -4.06
N ASP A 208 25.22 -3.01 -4.08
CA ASP A 208 24.95 -3.73 -5.31
C ASP A 208 23.70 -3.17 -6.01
N LEU A 209 22.68 -2.76 -5.28
CA LEU A 209 21.46 -2.13 -5.82
C LEU A 209 21.73 -0.72 -6.36
N GLY A 210 22.69 -0.01 -5.80
CA GLY A 210 23.14 1.30 -6.32
C GLY A 210 23.66 1.26 -7.76
N LYS A 211 23.99 0.09 -8.30
CA LYS A 211 24.38 -0.07 -9.71
C LYS A 211 23.23 0.13 -10.70
N TYR A 212 21.99 -0.04 -10.22
CA TYR A 212 20.78 0.06 -11.05
C TYR A 212 20.19 1.48 -11.07
N LEU A 213 20.88 2.46 -10.48
CA LEU A 213 20.50 3.87 -10.61
C LEU A 213 20.65 4.35 -12.07
N PRO A 214 19.73 5.16 -12.62
CA PRO A 214 18.59 5.79 -11.95
C PRO A 214 17.30 4.94 -11.92
N PHE A 215 17.27 3.78 -12.57
CA PHE A 215 16.04 2.98 -12.71
C PHE A 215 15.64 2.24 -11.42
N MET A 216 16.55 1.98 -10.49
CA MET A 216 16.20 1.62 -9.12
C MET A 216 15.84 2.90 -8.37
N ARG A 217 14.56 3.27 -8.38
CA ARG A 217 14.06 4.53 -7.81
C ARG A 217 14.14 4.55 -6.28
N SER A 218 13.96 3.40 -5.66
CA SER A 218 13.96 3.29 -4.21
C SER A 218 14.31 1.88 -3.72
N VAL A 219 14.85 1.80 -2.50
CA VAL A 219 15.02 0.53 -1.78
C VAL A 219 14.51 0.70 -0.35
N SER A 220 13.49 -0.06 0.01
CA SER A 220 12.90 -0.10 1.34
C SER A 220 13.61 -1.12 2.22
N VAL A 221 14.06 -0.71 3.39
CA VAL A 221 14.55 -1.63 4.41
C VAL A 221 13.56 -1.64 5.58
N VAL A 222 12.87 -2.75 5.79
CA VAL A 222 11.84 -2.93 6.82
C VAL A 222 12.19 -4.08 7.74
N PRO A 223 12.17 -3.91 9.07
CA PRO A 223 12.40 -5.02 9.98
C PRO A 223 11.30 -6.06 9.84
N ALA A 224 11.68 -7.34 10.00
CA ALA A 224 10.72 -8.43 9.99
C ALA A 224 9.71 -8.27 11.14
N GLY A 225 8.41 -8.24 10.80
CA GLY A 225 7.34 -8.28 11.79
C GLY A 225 7.25 -9.66 12.42
N LEU A 226 7.21 -9.73 13.76
CA LEU A 226 7.17 -10.98 14.49
C LEU A 226 5.90 -11.04 15.34
N THR A 227 5.00 -11.97 15.01
CA THR A 227 3.80 -12.24 15.80
C THR A 227 4.07 -13.29 16.88
N LYS A 228 3.13 -13.48 17.80
CA LYS A 228 3.20 -14.56 18.80
C LYS A 228 2.99 -15.98 18.21
N TYR A 229 2.57 -16.09 16.95
CA TYR A 229 2.26 -17.36 16.27
C TYR A 229 3.45 -17.89 15.45
N ARG A 230 4.65 -17.86 16.04
CA ARG A 230 5.88 -18.30 15.36
C ARG A 230 6.38 -19.68 15.78
N GLN A 231 5.55 -20.49 16.43
CA GLN A 231 5.94 -21.83 16.84
C GLN A 231 6.29 -22.69 15.62
N GLY A 232 7.48 -23.27 15.62
CA GLY A 232 7.96 -24.11 14.52
C GLY A 232 8.49 -23.36 13.29
N LEU A 233 8.43 -22.03 13.26
CA LEU A 233 9.05 -21.20 12.22
C LEU A 233 10.51 -20.89 12.56
N TYR A 234 11.25 -20.39 11.56
CA TYR A 234 12.65 -19.98 11.74
C TYR A 234 12.76 -18.95 12.89
N PRO A 235 13.69 -19.14 13.86
CA PRO A 235 13.82 -18.25 14.99
C PRO A 235 14.41 -16.90 14.55
N LEU A 236 13.56 -15.88 14.49
CA LEU A 236 13.96 -14.50 14.25
C LEU A 236 13.89 -13.70 15.55
N GLU A 237 14.72 -12.68 15.65
CA GLU A 237 14.81 -11.78 16.77
C GLU A 237 14.48 -10.33 16.36
N LEU A 238 13.96 -9.54 17.29
CA LEU A 238 13.74 -8.11 17.11
C LEU A 238 15.07 -7.35 17.29
N PHE A 239 15.19 -6.23 16.58
CA PHE A 239 16.28 -5.29 16.81
C PHE A 239 16.07 -4.52 18.10
N THR A 240 17.13 -4.34 18.89
CA THR A 240 17.14 -3.35 19.96
C THR A 240 17.17 -1.94 19.36
N LYS A 241 16.94 -0.92 20.21
CA LYS A 241 17.01 0.48 19.80
C LYS A 241 18.40 0.85 19.28
N GLU A 242 19.44 0.35 19.92
CA GLU A 242 20.85 0.58 19.58
C GLU A 242 21.20 -0.06 18.23
N GLU A 243 20.79 -1.31 18.03
CA GLU A 243 21.00 -2.02 16.77
C GLU A 243 20.23 -1.37 15.61
N ALA A 244 18.98 -0.94 15.86
CA ALA A 244 18.22 -0.19 14.88
C ALA A 244 18.92 1.16 14.53
N GLY A 245 19.52 1.83 15.50
CA GLY A 245 20.35 3.03 15.30
C GLY A 245 21.54 2.76 14.37
N GLN A 246 22.24 1.64 14.55
CA GLN A 246 23.37 1.25 13.68
C GLN A 246 22.91 0.97 12.24
N VAL A 247 21.77 0.34 12.06
CA VAL A 247 21.18 0.12 10.72
C VAL A 247 20.87 1.48 10.06
N ILE A 248 20.30 2.41 10.80
CA ILE A 248 20.00 3.76 10.32
C ILE A 248 21.28 4.50 9.89
N ASP A 249 22.31 4.50 10.74
CA ASP A 249 23.58 5.18 10.46
C ASP A 249 24.25 4.61 9.20
N LEU A 250 24.22 3.28 9.01
CA LEU A 250 24.69 2.63 7.79
C LEU A 250 23.94 3.15 6.55
N ILE A 251 22.63 3.13 6.61
CA ILE A 251 21.75 3.55 5.51
C ILE A 251 21.98 5.03 5.16
N GLU A 252 21.99 5.92 6.14
CA GLU A 252 22.24 7.36 5.96
C GLU A 252 23.62 7.63 5.34
N SER A 253 24.63 6.83 5.69
CA SER A 253 25.95 6.94 5.09
C SER A 253 25.95 6.67 3.59
N TYR A 254 25.15 5.70 3.13
CA TYR A 254 24.99 5.38 1.71
C TYR A 254 24.10 6.37 0.97
N GLN A 255 23.08 6.89 1.62
CA GLN A 255 22.26 7.97 1.07
C GLN A 255 23.14 9.18 0.71
N LYS A 256 23.99 9.58 1.64
CA LYS A 256 24.92 10.69 1.42
C LYS A 256 25.89 10.41 0.26
N LYS A 257 26.46 9.19 0.19
CA LYS A 257 27.35 8.78 -0.91
C LYS A 257 26.65 8.83 -2.27
N PHE A 258 25.43 8.28 -2.37
CA PHE A 258 24.69 8.29 -3.62
C PHE A 258 24.29 9.72 -4.01
N TYR A 259 23.85 10.54 -3.06
CA TYR A 259 23.56 11.93 -3.32
C TYR A 259 24.79 12.68 -3.87
N GLU A 260 25.94 12.55 -3.23
CA GLU A 260 27.19 13.18 -3.68
C GLU A 260 27.61 12.68 -5.07
N GLN A 261 27.46 11.38 -5.34
CA GLN A 261 27.84 10.76 -6.61
C GLN A 261 26.97 11.24 -7.78
N TYR A 262 25.68 11.42 -7.58
CA TYR A 262 24.75 11.75 -8.65
C TYR A 262 24.41 13.23 -8.77
N SER A 263 24.54 14.03 -7.70
CA SER A 263 24.34 15.50 -7.75
C SER A 263 25.47 16.23 -8.44
N LEU A 264 26.68 15.70 -8.38
CA LEU A 264 27.86 16.33 -8.98
C LEU A 264 27.98 16.15 -10.50
N HIS A 265 27.12 15.34 -11.12
CA HIS A 265 27.22 14.96 -12.54
C HIS A 265 26.08 15.44 -13.41
N SER A 266 25.12 16.23 -12.89
CA SER A 266 24.04 16.75 -13.72
C SER A 266 24.05 18.26 -13.80
N ASP A 267 24.55 18.82 -14.91
CA ASP A 267 24.30 20.20 -15.35
C ASP A 267 22.84 20.42 -15.80
N THR A 268 22.02 19.41 -15.77
CA THR A 268 20.58 19.45 -16.00
C THR A 268 19.88 19.30 -14.67
N VAL A 269 19.06 20.29 -14.35
CA VAL A 269 18.10 20.27 -13.24
C VAL A 269 17.00 19.24 -13.56
N PHE A 270 17.38 17.97 -13.62
CA PHE A 270 16.43 16.91 -13.35
C PHE A 270 16.44 16.74 -11.83
N GLN A 271 15.31 16.92 -11.19
CA GLN A 271 15.07 16.34 -9.89
C GLN A 271 15.21 14.81 -10.05
N LEU A 272 16.46 14.34 -10.02
CA LEU A 272 16.75 12.93 -9.85
C LEU A 272 16.25 12.60 -8.46
N ASP A 273 15.11 11.97 -8.41
CA ASP A 273 14.61 11.29 -7.25
C ASP A 273 15.58 10.15 -6.93
N ILE A 274 16.68 10.51 -6.24
CA ILE A 274 17.72 9.55 -5.86
C ILE A 274 17.12 8.63 -4.81
N PRO A 275 17.13 7.32 -5.04
CA PRO A 275 16.59 6.36 -4.07
C PRO A 275 17.41 6.42 -2.79
N ILE A 276 16.74 6.71 -1.73
CA ILE A 276 17.31 6.85 -0.40
C ILE A 276 16.78 5.73 0.47
N ILE A 277 17.61 5.17 1.32
CA ILE A 277 17.31 4.10 2.25
C ILE A 277 17.30 4.71 3.67
N SER A 278 16.23 4.75 4.44
CA SER A 278 16.24 5.27 5.81
C SER A 278 15.34 4.57 6.80
N PHE A 279 15.68 4.71 8.04
CA PHE A 279 15.08 4.04 9.18
C PHE A 279 14.98 5.05 10.34
N ARG A 280 14.15 6.10 10.30
CA ARG A 280 14.07 6.99 11.48
C ARG A 280 12.67 7.34 11.93
N LEU A 281 12.47 7.11 13.24
CA LEU A 281 11.64 7.89 14.13
C LEU A 281 12.55 8.83 14.96
N ARG A 282 13.23 9.77 14.33
CA ARG A 282 13.80 10.94 15.03
C ARG A 282 13.16 12.19 14.48
N GLU A 283 12.83 13.11 15.37
CA GLU A 283 12.35 14.45 15.05
C GLU A 283 13.23 15.09 13.99
N ILE A 284 12.67 15.32 12.81
CA ILE A 284 13.35 16.07 11.74
C ILE A 284 13.04 17.54 12.00
N PRO A 285 14.06 18.39 12.16
CA PRO A 285 13.83 19.82 12.30
C PRO A 285 13.06 20.37 11.09
N PRO A 286 12.14 21.33 11.29
CA PRO A 286 11.43 21.95 10.18
C PRO A 286 12.42 22.63 9.22
N GLY A 287 12.30 22.38 7.93
CA GLY A 287 13.03 23.08 6.85
C GLY A 287 14.12 22.31 6.12
N ARG A 288 14.37 21.03 6.38
CA ARG A 288 15.26 20.20 5.56
C ARG A 288 14.48 19.18 4.75
N TYR A 289 14.38 19.43 3.47
CA TYR A 289 13.95 18.49 2.46
C TYR A 289 14.99 17.38 2.33
N ILE A 290 14.66 16.14 2.67
CA ILE A 290 15.44 14.96 2.33
C ILE A 290 14.46 14.06 1.57
N PRO A 291 14.58 13.94 0.24
CA PRO A 291 13.76 13.02 -0.54
C PRO A 291 14.22 11.59 -0.28
N PHE A 292 13.28 10.71 -0.20
CA PHE A 292 13.35 9.24 -0.31
C PHE A 292 13.65 8.39 0.89
N VAL A 293 12.65 7.54 1.18
CA VAL A 293 12.79 6.11 1.34
C VAL A 293 11.55 5.43 1.94
N THR A 294 11.14 4.40 1.61
CA THR A 294 10.26 3.55 1.17
C THR A 294 9.84 2.37 2.02
N CYS A 295 8.90 1.85 2.26
CA CYS A 295 7.85 1.22 2.94
C CYS A 295 7.55 1.85 4.30
N MET A 296 8.61 2.22 5.01
CA MET A 296 8.58 3.24 6.03
C MET A 296 8.42 4.62 5.38
N ASP A 297 8.71 4.81 4.11
CA ASP A 297 8.57 6.07 3.44
C ASP A 297 7.17 6.30 2.88
N LYS A 298 6.51 5.28 2.41
CA LYS A 298 5.04 5.39 2.28
C LYS A 298 4.44 5.75 3.65
N MET A 299 4.86 5.14 4.75
CA MET A 299 4.45 5.55 6.09
C MET A 299 5.06 6.88 6.52
N LYS A 300 6.31 7.22 6.20
CA LYS A 300 6.90 8.55 6.49
C LYS A 300 6.38 9.62 5.55
N ARG A 301 6.20 9.34 4.28
CA ARG A 301 5.55 10.25 3.33
C ARG A 301 4.09 10.42 3.70
N MET A 302 3.39 9.34 4.04
CA MET A 302 2.04 9.41 4.60
C MET A 302 2.02 10.11 5.95
N MET A 303 2.92 9.79 6.88
CA MET A 303 3.03 10.50 8.17
C MET A 303 3.47 11.94 7.98
N ARG A 304 4.39 12.24 7.08
CA ARG A 304 4.80 13.61 6.79
C ARG A 304 3.69 14.38 6.10
N LEU A 305 3.05 13.78 5.10
CA LEU A 305 1.88 14.35 4.45
C LEU A 305 0.76 14.58 5.48
N PHE A 306 0.49 13.60 6.31
CA PHE A 306 -0.46 13.70 7.41
C PHE A 306 -0.13 14.84 8.38
N LEU A 307 1.17 15.04 8.73
CA LEU A 307 1.63 16.14 9.56
C LEU A 307 1.47 17.49 8.84
N GLU A 308 1.88 17.58 7.57
CA GLU A 308 1.80 18.79 6.74
C GLU A 308 0.34 19.20 6.50
N GLU A 309 -0.52 18.25 6.14
CA GLU A 309 -1.96 18.47 5.96
C GLU A 309 -2.65 18.88 7.27
N PHE A 310 -2.28 18.25 8.39
CA PHE A 310 -2.79 18.67 9.69
C PHE A 310 -2.38 20.10 10.01
N ASP A 311 -1.10 20.45 9.83
CA ASP A 311 -0.59 21.78 10.13
C ASP A 311 -1.20 22.86 9.22
N GLU A 312 -1.49 22.52 7.96
CA GLU A 312 -2.16 23.42 7.01
C GLU A 312 -3.63 23.62 7.39
N ALA A 313 -4.38 22.54 7.54
CA ALA A 313 -5.78 22.59 7.94
C ALA A 313 -5.98 23.20 9.34
N TYR A 314 -5.04 22.96 10.26
CA TYR A 314 -5.07 23.59 11.58
C TYR A 314 -4.90 25.11 11.51
N ARG A 315 -4.00 25.62 10.66
CA ARG A 315 -3.83 27.06 10.43
C ARG A 315 -5.07 27.66 9.77
N GLU A 316 -5.60 27.04 8.72
CA GLU A 316 -6.82 27.47 8.06
C GLU A 316 -8.00 27.55 9.02
N MET A 317 -8.13 26.55 9.89
CA MET A 317 -9.17 26.53 10.93
C MET A 317 -9.04 27.70 11.93
N LEU A 318 -7.83 28.05 12.34
CA LEU A 318 -7.58 29.20 13.25
C LEU A 318 -7.82 30.54 12.56
N ASP A 319 -7.56 30.65 11.27
CA ASP A 319 -7.73 31.87 10.46
C ASP A 319 -9.18 32.04 9.97
N ALA A 320 -10.05 31.04 10.18
CA ALA A 320 -11.44 31.09 9.72
C ALA A 320 -12.21 32.24 10.40
N PRO A 321 -13.04 32.99 9.65
CA PRO A 321 -13.76 34.17 10.17
C PRO A 321 -14.68 33.87 11.38
N ASP A 322 -15.18 32.64 11.45
CA ASP A 322 -16.08 32.16 12.52
C ASP A 322 -15.34 31.46 13.68
N TYR A 323 -14.01 31.35 13.61
CA TYR A 323 -13.23 30.62 14.61
C TYR A 323 -13.47 31.07 16.04
N GLN A 324 -13.51 32.41 16.31
CA GLN A 324 -13.71 32.92 17.65
C GLN A 324 -15.08 32.54 18.21
N VAL A 325 -16.12 32.58 17.39
CA VAL A 325 -17.46 32.15 17.78
C VAL A 325 -17.48 30.63 18.06
N ARG A 326 -16.92 29.87 17.16
CA ARG A 326 -16.83 28.41 17.33
C ARG A 326 -16.01 28.03 18.55
N ARG A 327 -14.91 28.70 18.81
CA ARG A 327 -14.06 28.46 19.98
C ARG A 327 -14.82 28.56 21.31
N GLU A 328 -15.76 29.54 21.43
CA GLU A 328 -16.52 29.77 22.65
C GLU A 328 -17.75 28.85 22.75
N THR A 329 -18.32 28.45 21.63
CA THR A 329 -19.61 27.73 21.62
C THR A 329 -19.46 26.22 21.37
N PHE A 330 -18.30 25.79 20.87
CA PHE A 330 -18.10 24.38 20.50
C PHE A 330 -17.81 23.51 21.73
N HIS A 331 -18.64 22.50 21.93
CA HIS A 331 -18.49 21.53 23.01
C HIS A 331 -18.67 20.13 22.43
N ARG A 332 -17.67 19.29 22.59
CA ARG A 332 -17.71 17.90 22.15
C ARG A 332 -16.77 17.04 23.00
N THR A 333 -17.17 15.81 23.26
CA THR A 333 -16.30 14.79 23.87
C THR A 333 -16.24 13.59 22.96
N VAL A 334 -15.05 13.22 22.51
CA VAL A 334 -14.81 12.05 21.67
C VAL A 334 -13.63 11.25 22.19
N CYS A 335 -13.58 9.97 21.84
CA CYS A 335 -12.38 9.17 22.03
C CYS A 335 -11.80 8.71 20.69
N MET A 336 -10.51 8.44 20.69
CA MET A 336 -9.76 7.95 19.54
C MET A 336 -8.99 6.71 19.93
N ALA A 337 -8.94 5.73 19.05
CA ALA A 337 -8.15 4.53 19.24
C ALA A 337 -7.09 4.40 18.15
N THR A 338 -5.85 4.11 18.54
CA THR A 338 -4.74 3.96 17.61
C THR A 338 -3.71 2.95 18.12
N GLY A 339 -2.80 2.50 17.25
CA GLY A 339 -1.70 1.63 17.64
C GLY A 339 -0.55 2.40 18.32
N LYS A 340 0.31 1.66 18.99
CA LYS A 340 1.45 2.22 19.75
C LYS A 340 2.39 3.07 18.89
N LEU A 341 2.54 2.73 17.60
CA LEU A 341 3.46 3.44 16.70
C LEU A 341 3.06 4.88 16.47
N THR A 342 1.77 5.16 16.34
CA THR A 342 1.21 6.48 16.00
C THR A 342 0.66 7.23 17.20
N TYR A 343 0.55 6.58 18.36
CA TYR A 343 -0.08 7.12 19.55
C TYR A 343 0.42 8.53 19.93
N SER A 344 1.74 8.72 20.01
CA SER A 344 2.31 10.02 20.43
C SER A 344 2.00 11.16 19.45
N THR A 345 1.91 10.86 18.16
CA THR A 345 1.54 11.86 17.14
C THR A 345 0.08 12.23 17.25
N ILE A 346 -0.80 11.24 17.36
CA ILE A 346 -2.24 11.44 17.50
C ILE A 346 -2.57 12.19 18.80
N ASP A 347 -1.91 11.82 19.90
CA ASP A 347 -2.06 12.51 21.18
C ASP A 347 -1.62 13.98 21.13
N ASN A 348 -0.52 14.27 20.43
CA ASN A 348 -0.08 15.65 20.20
C ASN A 348 -1.12 16.45 19.39
N PHE A 349 -1.69 15.88 18.34
CA PHE A 349 -2.73 16.53 17.54
C PHE A 349 -4.01 16.77 18.35
N ALA A 350 -4.42 15.79 19.14
CA ALA A 350 -5.55 15.92 20.05
C ALA A 350 -5.35 17.07 21.03
N ASN A 351 -4.17 17.19 21.64
CA ASN A 351 -3.83 18.26 22.57
C ASN A 351 -3.89 19.65 21.90
N ARG A 352 -3.36 19.79 20.67
CA ARG A 352 -3.42 21.04 19.91
C ARG A 352 -4.87 21.46 19.61
N LEU A 353 -5.74 20.52 19.26
CA LEU A 353 -7.17 20.81 19.03
C LEU A 353 -7.90 21.19 20.32
N MET A 354 -7.58 20.56 21.45
CA MET A 354 -8.14 20.94 22.75
C MET A 354 -7.67 22.33 23.22
N GLU A 355 -6.44 22.73 22.88
CA GLU A 355 -5.96 24.10 23.09
C GLU A 355 -6.73 25.13 22.24
N ALA A 356 -7.03 24.76 20.98
CA ALA A 356 -7.81 25.61 20.08
C ALA A 356 -9.29 25.74 20.53
N PHE A 357 -9.90 24.68 21.05
CA PHE A 357 -11.30 24.64 21.47
C PHE A 357 -11.43 24.19 22.95
N PRO A 358 -11.54 25.12 23.92
CA PRO A 358 -11.60 24.76 25.34
C PRO A 358 -12.80 23.88 25.75
N GLY A 359 -13.85 23.83 24.93
CA GLY A 359 -15.01 22.96 25.13
C GLY A 359 -14.86 21.56 24.52
N LEU A 360 -13.74 21.30 23.85
CA LEU A 360 -13.44 19.99 23.23
C LEU A 360 -12.65 19.10 24.19
N THR A 361 -13.08 17.87 24.34
CA THR A 361 -12.33 16.83 25.05
C THR A 361 -12.07 15.66 24.13
N ILE A 362 -10.80 15.34 23.91
CA ILE A 362 -10.36 14.18 23.12
C ILE A 362 -9.57 13.24 24.03
N ARG A 363 -9.97 11.98 24.10
CA ARG A 363 -9.24 10.94 24.82
C ARG A 363 -8.62 9.98 23.84
N VAL A 364 -7.31 9.98 23.75
CA VAL A 364 -6.58 9.08 22.84
C VAL A 364 -6.19 7.80 23.57
N TYR A 365 -6.59 6.65 23.04
CA TYR A 365 -6.28 5.34 23.59
C TYR A 365 -5.29 4.59 22.71
N CYS A 366 -4.16 4.20 23.32
CA CYS A 366 -3.18 3.31 22.73
C CYS A 366 -3.65 1.87 22.89
N ILE A 367 -4.20 1.28 21.83
CA ILE A 367 -4.67 -0.09 21.87
C ILE A 367 -3.48 -1.05 21.71
N ARG A 368 -3.31 -1.94 22.68
CA ARG A 368 -2.32 -3.00 22.63
C ARG A 368 -2.80 -4.10 21.69
N ASN A 369 -1.92 -4.59 20.84
CA ASN A 369 -2.24 -5.71 19.97
C ASN A 369 -2.02 -7.03 20.73
N ASP A 370 -3.07 -7.52 21.38
CA ASP A 370 -3.04 -8.81 22.08
C ASP A 370 -3.28 -9.99 21.13
N PHE A 371 -3.96 -9.71 20.00
CA PHE A 371 -4.30 -10.72 18.99
C PHE A 371 -3.06 -11.26 18.27
N PHE A 372 -2.20 -10.40 17.73
CA PHE A 372 -0.94 -10.81 17.07
C PHE A 372 0.27 -10.81 18.00
N GLY A 373 0.20 -10.09 19.12
CA GLY A 373 1.27 -9.89 20.09
C GLY A 373 1.73 -8.44 20.18
N GLU A 374 2.22 -8.04 21.34
CA GLU A 374 2.58 -6.64 21.69
C GLU A 374 3.71 -6.04 20.82
N THR A 375 4.45 -6.91 20.12
CA THR A 375 5.49 -6.50 19.15
C THR A 375 4.91 -5.89 17.87
N ILE A 376 3.63 -6.12 17.61
CA ILE A 376 2.89 -5.54 16.49
C ILE A 376 2.28 -4.21 16.97
N THR A 377 2.77 -3.10 16.43
CA THR A 377 2.47 -1.75 16.94
C THR A 377 1.68 -0.86 15.97
N VAL A 378 1.43 -1.35 14.75
CA VAL A 378 0.70 -0.61 13.70
C VAL A 378 -0.81 -0.67 13.93
N SER A 379 -1.51 0.43 13.65
CA SER A 379 -2.97 0.53 13.83
C SER A 379 -3.74 -0.44 12.93
N GLY A 380 -3.33 -0.61 11.69
CA GLY A 380 -4.03 -1.47 10.71
C GLY A 380 -4.04 -2.98 11.03
N LEU A 381 -3.34 -3.42 12.08
CA LEU A 381 -3.38 -4.81 12.57
C LEU A 381 -4.09 -4.93 13.93
N ILE A 382 -4.73 -3.88 14.43
CA ILE A 382 -5.59 -3.95 15.61
C ILE A 382 -6.92 -4.59 15.20
N THR A 383 -7.35 -5.57 15.97
CA THR A 383 -8.60 -6.30 15.74
C THR A 383 -9.76 -5.65 16.47
N GLY A 384 -11.00 -5.96 16.03
CA GLY A 384 -12.21 -5.53 16.73
C GLY A 384 -12.28 -6.08 18.16
N ILE A 385 -11.75 -7.30 18.40
CA ILE A 385 -11.66 -7.89 19.74
C ILE A 385 -10.70 -7.10 20.61
N ASP A 386 -9.49 -6.78 20.17
CA ASP A 386 -8.53 -6.00 20.95
C ASP A 386 -9.10 -4.63 21.30
N LEU A 387 -9.71 -3.97 20.30
CA LEU A 387 -10.33 -2.65 20.46
C LEU A 387 -11.45 -2.68 21.49
N THR A 388 -12.43 -3.57 21.31
CA THR A 388 -13.62 -3.61 22.18
C THR A 388 -13.30 -4.07 23.58
N THR A 389 -12.40 -5.03 23.76
CA THR A 389 -12.01 -5.53 25.07
C THR A 389 -11.38 -4.43 25.92
N GLN A 390 -10.38 -3.74 25.38
CA GLN A 390 -9.64 -2.72 26.12
C GLN A 390 -10.48 -1.45 26.38
N LEU A 391 -11.31 -1.02 25.43
CA LEU A 391 -12.19 0.12 25.64
C LEU A 391 -13.33 -0.21 26.62
N LYS A 392 -13.82 -1.46 26.64
CA LYS A 392 -14.81 -1.90 27.60
C LYS A 392 -14.28 -1.91 29.02
N GLU A 393 -13.05 -2.37 29.23
CA GLU A 393 -12.37 -2.29 30.53
C GLU A 393 -12.30 -0.85 31.06
N ILE A 394 -12.06 0.13 30.17
CA ILE A 394 -12.01 1.56 30.49
C ILE A 394 -13.41 2.08 30.87
N GLN A 395 -14.45 1.69 30.12
CA GLN A 395 -15.85 2.04 30.47
C GLN A 395 -16.27 1.44 31.78
N ASP A 396 -15.95 0.18 32.05
CA ASP A 396 -16.29 -0.54 33.28
C ASP A 396 -15.56 0.06 34.49
N ALA A 397 -14.42 0.73 34.32
CA ALA A 397 -13.73 1.54 35.29
C ALA A 397 -14.40 2.90 35.54
N GLY A 398 -15.52 3.21 34.89
CA GLY A 398 -16.31 4.44 35.06
C GLY A 398 -15.83 5.62 34.20
N VAL A 399 -14.99 5.40 33.20
CA VAL A 399 -14.54 6.46 32.28
C VAL A 399 -15.57 6.63 31.17
N ASP A 400 -16.09 7.84 31.03
CA ASP A 400 -16.93 8.22 29.87
C ASP A 400 -16.09 8.35 28.62
N LEU A 401 -16.42 7.59 27.57
CA LEU A 401 -15.72 7.63 26.27
C LEU A 401 -16.21 8.76 25.35
N GLY A 402 -17.31 9.44 25.68
CA GLY A 402 -17.88 10.53 24.91
C GLY A 402 -18.92 10.08 23.88
N GLU A 403 -19.08 10.87 22.82
CA GLU A 403 -20.15 10.74 21.83
C GLU A 403 -19.80 9.77 20.69
N ALA A 404 -18.52 9.64 20.37
CA ALA A 404 -18.04 8.82 19.26
C ALA A 404 -16.63 8.27 19.50
N LEU A 405 -16.38 7.11 18.92
CA LEU A 405 -15.06 6.48 18.81
C LEU A 405 -14.51 6.71 17.41
N LEU A 406 -13.44 7.47 17.32
CA LEU A 406 -12.72 7.73 16.06
C LEU A 406 -11.63 6.69 15.88
N ILE A 407 -11.58 6.03 14.72
CA ILE A 407 -10.58 5.00 14.39
C ILE A 407 -9.97 5.29 13.01
N PRO A 408 -8.68 4.97 12.77
CA PRO A 408 -8.13 5.03 11.42
C PRO A 408 -8.82 4.02 10.48
N SER A 409 -9.18 4.45 9.28
CA SER A 409 -9.84 3.60 8.27
C SER A 409 -9.06 2.33 7.92
N ASN A 410 -7.72 2.37 8.04
CA ASN A 410 -6.86 1.21 7.81
C ASN A 410 -6.98 0.09 8.85
N MET A 411 -7.75 0.25 9.93
CA MET A 411 -8.17 -0.86 10.80
C MET A 411 -9.22 -1.75 10.12
N LEU A 412 -9.88 -1.24 9.08
CA LEU A 412 -10.95 -1.92 8.36
C LEU A 412 -10.44 -2.45 7.02
N ARG A 413 -11.13 -3.46 6.50
CA ARG A 413 -10.92 -3.92 5.14
C ARG A 413 -11.35 -2.85 4.14
N MET A 414 -10.53 -2.61 3.14
CA MET A 414 -10.83 -1.61 2.10
C MET A 414 -12.19 -1.87 1.44
N GLY A 415 -13.03 -0.84 1.42
CA GLY A 415 -14.39 -0.93 0.87
C GLY A 415 -15.42 -1.63 1.76
N GLU A 416 -15.04 -2.09 2.96
CA GLU A 416 -15.91 -2.81 3.87
C GLU A 416 -15.77 -2.29 5.32
N LYS A 417 -16.86 -2.35 6.09
CA LYS A 417 -16.87 -1.96 7.51
C LYS A 417 -16.55 -3.17 8.42
N VAL A 418 -15.44 -3.88 8.12
CA VAL A 418 -15.06 -5.14 8.79
C VAL A 418 -13.61 -5.11 9.23
N PHE A 419 -13.35 -5.43 10.49
CA PHE A 419 -12.00 -5.59 11.04
C PHE A 419 -11.31 -6.87 10.55
N LEU A 420 -10.03 -7.00 10.90
CA LEU A 420 -9.21 -8.13 10.46
C LEU A 420 -9.68 -9.48 11.03
N ASP A 421 -10.34 -9.47 12.19
CA ASP A 421 -10.92 -10.64 12.89
C ASP A 421 -12.41 -10.87 12.53
N ASP A 422 -12.87 -10.32 11.42
CA ASP A 422 -14.23 -10.40 10.89
C ASP A 422 -15.31 -9.74 11.78
N MET A 423 -14.94 -9.05 12.85
CA MET A 423 -15.87 -8.21 13.60
C MET A 423 -16.27 -7.01 12.74
N THR A 424 -17.57 -6.73 12.68
CA THR A 424 -18.07 -5.54 11.95
C THR A 424 -18.03 -4.28 12.83
N VAL A 425 -18.06 -3.13 12.20
CA VAL A 425 -18.20 -1.83 12.91
C VAL A 425 -19.47 -1.83 13.74
N ASP A 426 -20.60 -2.31 13.22
CA ASP A 426 -21.88 -2.38 13.95
C ASP A 426 -21.77 -3.24 15.22
N GLN A 427 -21.02 -4.34 15.16
CA GLN A 427 -20.77 -5.18 16.34
C GLN A 427 -19.89 -4.47 17.41
N VAL A 428 -18.95 -3.64 16.97
CA VAL A 428 -18.16 -2.79 17.89
C VAL A 428 -19.06 -1.74 18.54
N GLU A 429 -19.91 -1.07 17.77
CA GLU A 429 -20.90 -0.10 18.26
C GLU A 429 -21.85 -0.73 19.28
N GLU A 430 -22.41 -1.91 18.98
CA GLU A 430 -23.29 -2.65 19.90
C GLU A 430 -22.58 -2.97 21.23
N ARG A 431 -21.32 -3.44 21.16
CA ARG A 431 -20.56 -3.81 22.35
C ARG A 431 -20.18 -2.62 23.24
N LEU A 432 -19.83 -1.50 22.65
CA LEU A 432 -19.39 -0.29 23.36
C LEU A 432 -20.54 0.67 23.68
N GLY A 433 -21.69 0.54 22.99
CA GLY A 433 -22.77 1.53 23.05
C GLY A 433 -22.32 2.91 22.54
N LEU A 434 -21.43 2.95 21.56
CA LEU A 434 -20.77 4.17 21.09
C LEU A 434 -20.67 4.14 19.55
N HIS A 435 -20.99 5.26 18.92
CA HIS A 435 -20.85 5.41 17.47
C HIS A 435 -19.39 5.36 17.03
N VAL A 436 -19.08 4.56 16.00
CA VAL A 436 -17.71 4.39 15.48
C VAL A 436 -17.57 5.14 14.16
N VAL A 437 -16.62 6.05 14.11
CA VAL A 437 -16.31 6.88 12.94
C VAL A 437 -14.93 6.53 12.40
N PRO A 438 -14.84 5.81 11.30
CA PRO A 438 -13.59 5.63 10.59
C PRO A 438 -13.12 6.96 9.99
N ILE A 439 -11.81 7.26 10.12
CA ILE A 439 -11.18 8.49 9.61
C ILE A 439 -10.20 8.09 8.50
N GLU A 440 -10.25 8.80 7.39
CA GLU A 440 -9.26 8.69 6.33
C GLU A 440 -7.85 9.08 6.79
N SER A 441 -6.84 8.73 6.01
CA SER A 441 -5.44 8.92 6.41
C SER A 441 -4.92 10.36 6.26
N GLY A 442 -5.81 11.34 5.99
CA GLY A 442 -5.48 12.75 5.80
C GLY A 442 -5.45 13.54 7.12
N GLY A 443 -4.52 14.49 7.22
CA GLY A 443 -4.44 15.38 8.38
C GLY A 443 -5.63 16.35 8.48
N ALA A 444 -6.19 16.76 7.35
CA ALA A 444 -7.40 17.55 7.27
C ALA A 444 -8.63 16.74 7.71
N ASP A 445 -8.75 15.48 7.26
CA ASP A 445 -9.82 14.57 7.66
C ASP A 445 -9.82 14.33 9.17
N PHE A 446 -8.64 14.23 9.78
CA PHE A 446 -8.49 14.11 11.22
C PHE A 446 -9.14 15.31 11.96
N ILE A 447 -8.84 16.54 11.55
CA ILE A 447 -9.44 17.75 12.14
C ILE A 447 -10.95 17.73 11.91
N GLN A 448 -11.39 17.47 10.68
CA GLN A 448 -12.79 17.48 10.31
C GLN A 448 -13.60 16.46 11.12
N ALA A 449 -13.10 15.22 11.25
CA ALA A 449 -13.77 14.18 12.05
C ALA A 449 -13.91 14.55 13.52
N VAL A 450 -12.96 15.33 14.07
CA VAL A 450 -13.02 15.81 15.44
C VAL A 450 -14.03 16.95 15.61
N ILE A 451 -14.07 17.90 14.68
CA ILE A 451 -14.87 19.14 14.84
C ILE A 451 -16.25 19.09 14.19
N ASP A 452 -16.49 18.17 13.26
CA ASP A 452 -17.78 17.98 12.59
C ASP A 452 -18.44 16.67 13.03
N PRO A 453 -19.53 16.70 13.84
CA PRO A 453 -20.25 15.48 14.23
C PRO A 453 -20.89 14.75 13.06
N SER A 454 -21.05 15.39 11.91
CA SER A 454 -21.63 14.79 10.70
C SER A 454 -20.60 14.19 9.74
N TYR A 455 -19.30 14.19 10.13
CA TYR A 455 -18.25 13.58 9.32
C TYR A 455 -18.54 12.11 9.03
N SER A 456 -18.39 11.72 7.77
CA SER A 456 -18.53 10.34 7.31
C SER A 456 -17.60 10.14 6.13
N MET A 457 -16.87 9.01 6.09
CA MET A 457 -16.03 8.61 4.95
C MET A 457 -16.80 8.52 3.63
N ASP A 458 -18.08 8.14 3.69
CA ASP A 458 -18.90 7.93 2.49
C ASP A 458 -19.17 9.22 1.68
N ARG A 459 -18.90 10.40 2.25
CA ARG A 459 -19.06 11.69 1.55
C ARG A 459 -17.90 12.01 0.59
N ASN A 460 -16.73 11.41 0.78
CA ASN A 460 -15.53 11.68 -0.02
C ASN A 460 -15.29 10.62 -1.12
N ASN A 461 -16.05 9.53 -1.13
CA ASN A 461 -15.89 8.45 -2.11
C ASN A 461 -16.44 8.76 -3.52
N GLU A 462 -17.04 9.92 -3.76
CA GLU A 462 -17.41 10.34 -5.13
C GLU A 462 -16.22 10.84 -5.96
N THR A 463 -14.99 10.97 -5.40
CA THR A 463 -13.87 11.61 -6.11
C THR A 463 -12.52 10.90 -6.06
N LEU A 464 -12.40 9.70 -5.50
CA LEU A 464 -11.13 8.97 -5.53
C LEU A 464 -11.33 7.49 -5.87
N GLY A 465 -11.72 7.23 -7.10
CA GLY A 465 -11.38 5.96 -7.74
C GLY A 465 -9.85 5.87 -7.84
N TYR A 466 -9.26 4.81 -7.33
CA TYR A 466 -7.83 4.50 -7.35
C TYR A 466 -7.23 4.35 -8.78
N ILE A 467 -7.92 4.87 -9.79
CA ILE A 467 -7.53 4.87 -11.21
C ILE A 467 -6.94 6.22 -11.67
N GLN A 468 -7.07 7.31 -10.90
CA GLN A 468 -6.60 8.65 -11.30
C GLN A 468 -5.19 9.04 -10.83
N ALA A 469 -4.41 8.13 -10.27
CA ALA A 469 -3.05 8.44 -9.81
C ALA A 469 -1.96 8.38 -10.89
N PHE A 470 -2.32 8.33 -12.17
CA PHE A 470 -1.37 8.24 -13.29
C PHE A 470 -1.46 9.38 -14.30
N ASP A 471 -2.39 10.34 -14.16
CA ASP A 471 -2.59 11.40 -15.18
C ASP A 471 -2.23 12.84 -14.76
N ASP A 472 -1.66 13.09 -13.59
CA ASP A 472 -1.38 14.46 -13.12
C ASP A 472 0.13 14.81 -13.01
N ASP A 473 0.98 14.34 -13.91
CA ASP A 473 2.37 14.81 -14.06
C ASP A 473 2.70 15.35 -15.47
N GLU A 474 1.75 16.05 -16.11
CA GLU A 474 2.05 17.00 -17.20
C GLU A 474 1.46 18.39 -16.90
N ASN A 475 2.25 19.20 -16.13
CA ASN A 475 2.37 20.66 -16.28
C ASN A 475 3.57 21.17 -15.48
#